data_378e9828c2ffc934c48ea4bce3bd5595
#
_entry.id   378e9828c2ffc934c48ea4bce3bd5595
#
_cell.length_a   1.000
_cell.length_b   1.000
_cell.length_c   1.000
_cell.angle_alpha   90.00
_cell.angle_beta   90.00
_cell.angle_gamma   90.00
#
_symmetry.space_group_name_H-M   'P 1'
#
loop_
_entity.id
_entity.type
_entity.pdbx_description
1 polymer ?
#
loop_
_entity_poly.entity_id
_entity_poly.type
_entity_poly.pdbx_seq_one_letter_code
_entity_poly.pdbx_strand_id
1 'polypeptide(L)'
;MDMAQLEQDINAAWEDRDSISAATTGAVRDAVNAALGMLDDGSARVAEPRGDHQWHVNQWLKKAVLLSFRLNDMAVIPSGTNYPESGEASWWDKVPSKFAGWGETEFRDAGFRAVPGCVAVSYTHLTLPTIAVV
;
A
#
# COMPACT_ATOMS: atom_id res chain seq x y z
N MET A 1 -18.08 2.34 -0.80
CA MET A 1 -17.92 3.50 -1.70
C MET A 1 -17.89 2.95 -3.11
N ASP A 2 -18.59 3.57 -4.05
CA ASP A 2 -18.55 3.14 -5.45
C ASP A 2 -17.18 3.50 -6.05
N MET A 3 -16.61 2.59 -6.86
CA MET A 3 -15.28 2.78 -7.46
C MET A 3 -15.25 4.01 -8.38
N ALA A 4 -16.33 4.27 -9.12
CA ALA A 4 -16.40 5.43 -10.01
C ALA A 4 -16.40 6.77 -9.23
N GLN A 5 -17.06 6.80 -8.07
CA GLN A 5 -17.04 7.97 -7.19
C GLN A 5 -15.65 8.14 -6.58
N LEU A 6 -15.02 7.04 -6.14
CA LEU A 6 -13.67 7.09 -5.58
C LEU A 6 -12.64 7.63 -6.59
N GLU A 7 -12.73 7.18 -7.85
CA GLU A 7 -11.89 7.70 -8.93
C GLU A 7 -12.07 9.21 -9.13
N GLN A 8 -13.32 9.69 -9.11
CA GLN A 8 -13.61 11.12 -9.23
C GLN A 8 -13.00 11.91 -8.08
N ASP A 9 -13.17 11.43 -6.84
CA ASP A 9 -12.64 12.09 -5.64
C ASP A 9 -11.10 12.16 -5.65
N ILE A 10 -10.44 11.08 -6.06
CA ILE A 10 -8.98 11.05 -6.20
C ILE A 10 -8.51 12.01 -7.31
N ASN A 11 -9.19 12.04 -8.45
CA ASN A 11 -8.84 12.95 -9.54
C ASN A 11 -9.03 14.41 -9.12
N ALA A 12 -10.12 14.75 -8.41
CA ALA A 12 -10.34 16.10 -7.89
C ALA A 12 -9.25 16.49 -6.87
N ALA A 13 -8.92 15.60 -5.93
CA ALA A 13 -7.84 15.82 -4.97
C ALA A 13 -6.48 16.00 -5.66
N TRP A 14 -6.24 15.31 -6.76
CA TRP A 14 -5.01 15.46 -7.54
C TRP A 14 -4.87 16.84 -8.18
N GLU A 15 -5.95 17.42 -8.68
CA GLU A 15 -5.91 18.77 -9.24
C GLU A 15 -5.60 19.84 -8.17
N ASP A 16 -6.04 19.61 -6.92
CA ASP A 16 -5.75 20.49 -5.77
C ASP A 16 -4.60 19.99 -4.87
N ARG A 17 -3.72 19.14 -5.39
CA ARG A 17 -2.67 18.46 -4.63
C ARG A 17 -1.71 19.38 -3.89
N ASP A 18 -1.57 20.64 -4.32
CA ASP A 18 -0.65 21.58 -3.67
C ASP A 18 -1.20 22.09 -2.33
N SER A 19 -2.52 22.01 -2.11
CA SER A 19 -3.15 22.26 -0.81
C SER A 19 -3.08 21.08 0.16
N ILE A 20 -2.71 19.89 -0.32
CA ILE A 20 -2.71 18.66 0.48
C ILE A 20 -1.39 18.51 1.23
N SER A 21 -1.50 18.25 2.52
CA SER A 21 -0.37 18.07 3.43
C SER A 21 -0.67 16.99 4.49
N ALA A 22 0.27 16.72 5.36
CA ALA A 22 0.09 15.79 6.48
C ALA A 22 -1.02 16.22 7.45
N ALA A 23 -1.36 17.51 7.49
CA ALA A 23 -2.47 18.04 8.29
C ALA A 23 -3.86 17.84 7.64
N THR A 24 -3.92 17.45 6.36
CA THR A 24 -5.19 17.23 5.64
C THR A 24 -5.92 16.04 6.24
N THR A 25 -7.20 16.23 6.56
CA THR A 25 -8.10 15.22 7.14
C THR A 25 -9.41 15.14 6.36
N GLY A 26 -10.31 14.22 6.74
CA GLY A 26 -11.65 14.08 6.15
C GLY A 26 -11.62 13.43 4.76
N ALA A 27 -12.55 13.83 3.89
CA ALA A 27 -12.91 13.11 2.67
C ALA A 27 -11.72 12.80 1.74
N VAL A 28 -10.77 13.71 1.60
CA VAL A 28 -9.57 13.49 0.76
C VAL A 28 -8.70 12.37 1.33
N ARG A 29 -8.41 12.41 2.63
CA ARG A 29 -7.64 11.35 3.29
C ARG A 29 -8.36 10.03 3.27
N ASP A 30 -9.67 10.03 3.49
CA ASP A 30 -10.50 8.83 3.49
C ASP A 30 -10.53 8.18 2.10
N ALA A 31 -10.66 8.99 1.04
CA ALA A 31 -10.61 8.51 -0.34
C ALA A 31 -9.24 7.89 -0.69
N VAL A 32 -8.15 8.55 -0.32
CA VAL A 32 -6.80 8.00 -0.55
C VAL A 32 -6.60 6.70 0.21
N ASN A 33 -6.99 6.63 1.49
CA ASN A 33 -6.87 5.40 2.27
C ASN A 33 -7.72 4.27 1.70
N ALA A 34 -8.94 4.55 1.22
CA ALA A 34 -9.78 3.56 0.56
C ALA A 34 -9.12 3.00 -0.71
N ALA A 35 -8.54 3.87 -1.54
CA ALA A 35 -7.82 3.45 -2.74
C ALA A 35 -6.58 2.60 -2.43
N LEU A 36 -5.81 2.98 -1.40
CA LEU A 36 -4.67 2.18 -0.94
C LEU A 36 -5.10 0.83 -0.38
N GLY A 37 -6.21 0.77 0.36
CA GLY A 37 -6.79 -0.48 0.86
C GLY A 37 -7.15 -1.44 -0.28
N MET A 38 -7.74 -0.92 -1.37
CA MET A 38 -8.05 -1.73 -2.56
C MET A 38 -6.79 -2.26 -3.27
N LEU A 39 -5.70 -1.50 -3.25
CA LEU A 39 -4.41 -1.96 -3.77
C LEU A 39 -3.79 -3.04 -2.85
N ASP A 40 -3.93 -2.88 -1.55
CA ASP A 40 -3.39 -3.79 -0.55
C ASP A 40 -4.07 -5.16 -0.58
N ASP A 41 -5.39 -5.20 -0.69
CA ASP A 41 -6.20 -6.43 -0.75
C ASP A 41 -6.32 -7.02 -2.16
N GLY A 42 -5.88 -6.28 -3.19
CA GLY A 42 -5.88 -6.72 -4.58
C GLY A 42 -7.23 -6.59 -5.28
N SER A 43 -8.23 -5.93 -4.67
CA SER A 43 -9.54 -5.65 -5.32
C SER A 43 -9.42 -4.62 -6.43
N ALA A 44 -8.34 -3.85 -6.46
CA ALA A 44 -7.96 -2.97 -7.57
C ALA A 44 -6.48 -3.13 -7.92
N ARG A 45 -6.13 -2.87 -9.16
CA ARG A 45 -4.77 -2.93 -9.68
C ARG A 45 -4.41 -1.68 -10.46
N VAL A 46 -3.17 -1.21 -10.31
CA VAL A 46 -2.67 -0.06 -11.10
C VAL A 46 -2.64 -0.39 -12.59
N ALA A 47 -2.33 -1.63 -12.93
CA ALA A 47 -2.32 -2.10 -14.32
C ALA A 47 -3.00 -3.47 -14.42
N GLU A 48 -3.87 -3.63 -15.42
CA GLU A 48 -4.66 -4.83 -15.65
C GLU A 48 -4.55 -5.30 -17.11
N PRO A 49 -4.38 -6.62 -17.35
CA PRO A 49 -4.43 -7.15 -18.71
C PRO A 49 -5.87 -7.10 -19.23
N ARG A 50 -6.05 -6.64 -20.49
CA ARG A 50 -7.36 -6.58 -21.17
C ARG A 50 -7.49 -7.56 -22.34
N GLY A 51 -6.70 -8.65 -22.37
CA GLY A 51 -6.60 -9.55 -23.50
C GLY A 51 -5.69 -9.02 -24.62
N ASP A 52 -5.41 -9.84 -25.64
CA ASP A 52 -4.60 -9.48 -26.80
C ASP A 52 -3.30 -8.70 -26.53
N HIS A 53 -2.64 -9.02 -25.42
CA HIS A 53 -1.40 -8.34 -24.95
C HIS A 53 -1.58 -6.83 -24.64
N GLN A 54 -2.81 -6.37 -24.48
CA GLN A 54 -3.09 -4.98 -24.09
C GLN A 54 -3.20 -4.85 -22.58
N TRP A 55 -2.68 -3.74 -22.07
CA TRP A 55 -2.76 -3.37 -20.66
C TRP A 55 -3.56 -2.09 -20.49
N HIS A 56 -4.44 -2.09 -19.50
CA HIS A 56 -5.10 -0.88 -19.03
C HIS A 56 -4.42 -0.38 -17.76
N VAL A 57 -4.11 0.90 -17.71
CA VAL A 57 -3.50 1.54 -16.54
C VAL A 57 -4.52 2.43 -15.85
N ASN A 58 -4.84 2.09 -14.61
CA ASN A 58 -5.71 2.87 -13.73
C ASN A 58 -4.91 4.04 -13.14
N GLN A 59 -4.79 5.13 -13.89
CA GLN A 59 -3.97 6.29 -13.51
C GLN A 59 -4.40 6.91 -12.18
N TRP A 60 -5.69 6.85 -11.85
CA TRP A 60 -6.21 7.38 -10.59
C TRP A 60 -5.64 6.65 -9.36
N LEU A 61 -5.38 5.34 -9.44
CA LEU A 61 -4.73 4.60 -8.35
C LEU A 61 -3.28 5.04 -8.15
N LYS A 62 -2.55 5.32 -9.23
CA LYS A 62 -1.21 5.91 -9.13
C LYS A 62 -1.26 7.30 -8.48
N LYS A 63 -2.27 8.13 -8.83
CA LYS A 63 -2.47 9.43 -8.19
C LYS A 63 -2.74 9.27 -6.69
N ALA A 64 -3.55 8.29 -6.29
CA ALA A 64 -3.80 8.00 -4.88
C ALA A 64 -2.52 7.67 -4.12
N VAL A 65 -1.64 6.82 -4.67
CA VAL A 65 -0.33 6.52 -4.08
C VAL A 65 0.52 7.79 -3.93
N LEU A 66 0.58 8.63 -4.95
CA LEU A 66 1.36 9.88 -4.89
C LEU A 66 0.78 10.89 -3.89
N LEU A 67 -0.56 10.95 -3.76
CA LEU A 67 -1.22 11.77 -2.76
C LEU A 67 -0.92 11.28 -1.33
N SER A 68 -0.79 9.98 -1.12
CA SER A 68 -0.47 9.44 0.20
C SER A 68 0.89 9.93 0.72
N PHE A 69 1.85 10.19 -0.16
CA PHE A 69 3.16 10.75 0.22
C PHE A 69 3.06 12.21 0.71
N ARG A 70 2.02 12.94 0.30
CA ARG A 70 1.73 14.29 0.82
C ARG A 70 0.96 14.23 2.13
N LEU A 71 0.09 13.24 2.29
CA LEU A 71 -0.71 13.03 3.48
C LEU A 71 0.08 12.51 4.68
N ASN A 72 1.25 11.93 4.47
CA ASN A 72 2.06 11.33 5.53
C ASN A 72 3.41 12.02 5.65
N ASP A 73 3.83 12.26 6.89
CA ASP A 73 5.18 12.71 7.20
C ASP A 73 6.14 11.54 7.32
N MET A 74 7.43 11.85 7.23
CA MET A 74 8.49 10.91 7.54
C MET A 74 8.41 10.46 9.00
N ALA A 75 8.53 9.18 9.22
CA ALA A 75 8.52 8.58 10.55
C ALA A 75 9.55 7.45 10.68
N VAL A 76 9.98 7.21 11.90
CA VAL A 76 10.78 6.02 12.20
C VAL A 76 9.87 4.80 12.17
N ILE A 77 10.21 3.85 11.34
CA ILE A 77 9.53 2.55 11.24
C ILE A 77 10.44 1.53 11.93
N PRO A 78 10.06 1.01 13.11
CA PRO A 78 10.88 0.02 13.81
C PRO A 78 10.83 -1.30 13.07
N SER A 79 11.97 -1.94 12.89
CA SER A 79 12.02 -3.36 12.56
C SER A 79 11.74 -4.17 13.82
N GLY A 80 10.81 -5.11 13.75
CA GLY A 80 10.55 -6.01 14.87
C GLY A 80 11.83 -6.77 15.26
N THR A 81 12.13 -6.78 16.55
CA THR A 81 13.31 -7.49 17.08
C THR A 81 12.91 -8.87 17.55
N ASN A 82 13.08 -9.88 16.70
CA ASN A 82 13.13 -11.26 17.17
C ASN A 82 14.58 -11.81 17.21
N TYR A 83 15.58 -10.95 17.02
CA TYR A 83 16.99 -11.29 17.12
C TYR A 83 17.67 -10.32 18.08
N PRO A 84 17.73 -10.67 19.40
CA PRO A 84 18.32 -9.79 20.41
C PRO A 84 19.79 -9.45 20.16
N GLU A 85 20.48 -10.21 19.33
CA GLU A 85 21.91 -10.05 19.05
C GLU A 85 22.20 -9.14 17.84
N SER A 86 21.20 -8.80 17.01
CA SER A 86 21.42 -8.04 15.76
C SER A 86 21.15 -6.54 15.86
N GLY A 87 20.74 -6.08 17.03
CA GLY A 87 20.34 -4.66 17.21
C GLY A 87 19.03 -4.32 16.50
N GLU A 88 18.39 -3.25 16.93
CA GLU A 88 17.19 -2.74 16.28
C GLU A 88 17.57 -2.00 15.01
N ALA A 89 17.19 -2.53 13.85
CA ALA A 89 17.21 -1.76 12.62
C ALA A 89 15.97 -0.87 12.57
N SER A 90 16.11 0.34 12.05
CA SER A 90 15.01 1.27 11.84
C SER A 90 15.08 1.83 10.44
N TRP A 91 13.91 2.07 9.87
CA TRP A 91 13.80 2.78 8.60
C TRP A 91 13.24 4.19 8.83
N TRP A 92 13.50 5.09 7.92
CA TRP A 92 12.99 6.44 7.91
C TRP A 92 12.20 6.65 6.63
N ASP A 93 10.88 6.52 6.70
CA ASP A 93 10.00 6.62 5.52
C ASP A 93 8.59 7.09 5.90
N LYS A 94 7.81 7.40 4.87
CA LYS A 94 6.40 7.80 4.95
C LYS A 94 5.44 6.62 4.84
N VAL A 95 5.88 5.52 4.25
CA VAL A 95 5.03 4.37 3.89
C VAL A 95 5.24 3.26 4.90
N PRO A 96 4.20 2.87 5.64
CA PRO A 96 4.29 1.75 6.56
C PRO A 96 4.52 0.43 5.81
N SER A 97 5.12 -0.53 6.50
CA SER A 97 5.22 -1.89 5.98
C SER A 97 3.82 -2.52 5.85
N LYS A 98 3.63 -3.33 4.81
CA LYS A 98 2.44 -4.20 4.69
C LYS A 98 2.26 -5.08 5.92
N PHE A 99 3.35 -5.47 6.56
CA PHE A 99 3.34 -6.34 7.74
C PHE A 99 3.24 -5.58 9.07
N ALA A 100 3.00 -4.25 9.03
CA ALA A 100 2.82 -3.47 10.24
C ALA A 100 1.63 -4.01 11.05
N GLY A 101 1.90 -4.43 12.30
CA GLY A 101 0.89 -5.02 13.16
C GLY A 101 0.54 -6.48 12.90
N TRP A 102 1.19 -7.14 11.93
CA TRP A 102 1.00 -8.56 11.70
C TRP A 102 1.64 -9.40 12.81
N GLY A 103 0.89 -10.40 13.25
CA GLY A 103 1.35 -11.44 14.16
C GLY A 103 1.32 -12.81 13.49
N GLU A 104 1.44 -13.86 14.31
CA GLU A 104 1.47 -15.24 13.83
C GLU A 104 0.22 -15.61 13.01
N THR A 105 -0.95 -15.16 13.44
CA THR A 105 -2.22 -15.46 12.79
C THR A 105 -2.25 -14.94 11.36
N GLU A 106 -1.90 -13.67 11.16
CA GLU A 106 -1.92 -13.03 9.85
C GLU A 106 -0.93 -13.70 8.89
N PHE A 107 0.27 -14.06 9.35
CA PHE A 107 1.24 -14.78 8.52
C PHE A 107 0.81 -16.21 8.18
N ARG A 108 0.17 -16.92 9.11
CA ARG A 108 -0.36 -18.27 8.85
C ARG A 108 -1.50 -18.25 7.83
N ASP A 109 -2.42 -17.30 7.98
CA ASP A 109 -3.56 -17.16 7.07
C ASP A 109 -3.12 -16.73 5.67
N ALA A 110 -2.10 -15.86 5.59
CA ALA A 110 -1.50 -15.46 4.31
C ALA A 110 -0.71 -16.57 3.61
N GLY A 111 -0.22 -17.56 4.36
CA GLY A 111 0.39 -18.78 3.81
C GLY A 111 1.78 -18.61 3.20
N PHE A 112 2.55 -17.58 3.57
CA PHE A 112 3.91 -17.36 3.08
C PHE A 112 4.90 -17.02 4.19
N ARG A 113 6.18 -17.03 3.85
CA ARG A 113 7.28 -16.61 4.71
C ARG A 113 7.74 -15.21 4.32
N ALA A 114 7.76 -14.29 5.29
CA ALA A 114 8.43 -13.01 5.17
C ALA A 114 9.80 -13.12 5.85
N VAL A 115 10.86 -13.31 5.07
CA VAL A 115 12.22 -13.41 5.63
C VAL A 115 12.73 -12.05 6.10
N PRO A 116 13.56 -11.98 7.16
CA PRO A 116 14.18 -10.73 7.56
C PRO A 116 14.90 -10.05 6.40
N GLY A 117 14.66 -8.75 6.22
CA GLY A 117 15.19 -7.97 5.10
C GLY A 117 14.28 -7.91 3.87
N CYS A 118 13.16 -8.65 3.82
CA CYS A 118 12.18 -8.42 2.76
C CYS A 118 11.47 -7.07 2.95
N VAL A 119 11.12 -6.42 1.85
CA VAL A 119 10.42 -5.13 1.84
C VAL A 119 9.09 -5.31 1.12
N ALA A 120 8.01 -4.96 1.81
CA ALA A 120 6.68 -4.86 1.22
C ALA A 120 6.00 -3.62 1.78
N VAL A 121 5.56 -2.73 0.90
CA VAL A 121 4.83 -1.51 1.29
C VAL A 121 3.35 -1.82 1.49
N SER A 122 2.65 -1.01 2.28
CA SER A 122 1.26 -1.24 2.69
C SER A 122 0.26 -1.33 1.52
N TYR A 123 0.54 -0.72 0.37
CA TYR A 123 -0.31 -0.77 -0.83
C TYR A 123 0.13 -1.85 -1.85
N THR A 124 0.87 -2.85 -1.42
CA THR A 124 1.31 -3.97 -2.27
C THR A 124 0.42 -5.19 -2.05
N HIS A 125 -0.27 -5.65 -3.09
CA HIS A 125 -0.91 -6.95 -3.05
C HIS A 125 0.10 -8.05 -3.37
N LEU A 126 0.25 -9.01 -2.46
CA LEU A 126 1.12 -10.17 -2.63
C LEU A 126 0.29 -11.33 -3.19
N THR A 127 0.67 -11.81 -4.37
CA THR A 127 0.18 -13.06 -4.92
C THR A 127 1.30 -14.08 -4.91
N LEU A 128 1.08 -15.21 -4.26
CA LEU A 128 2.00 -16.33 -4.31
C LEU A 128 1.67 -17.19 -5.53
N PRO A 129 2.68 -17.67 -6.27
CA PRO A 129 2.44 -18.72 -7.24
C PRO A 129 1.95 -19.96 -6.50
N THR A 130 0.85 -20.54 -6.96
CA THR A 130 0.17 -21.67 -6.31
C THR A 130 0.96 -22.98 -6.39
N ILE A 131 2.18 -22.98 -6.94
CA ILE A 131 3.01 -24.15 -7.09
C ILE A 131 4.42 -23.84 -6.59
N ALA A 132 4.68 -24.19 -5.34
CA ALA A 132 5.99 -24.66 -4.97
C ALA A 132 5.92 -26.17 -4.91
N VAL A 133 6.12 -26.84 -6.03
CA VAL A 133 6.46 -28.26 -6.02
C VAL A 133 7.97 -28.31 -5.86
N VAL A 134 8.39 -28.68 -4.68
CA VAL A 134 9.76 -29.09 -4.39
C VAL A 134 9.80 -30.61 -4.52
#